data_0e3e0166b39c458bfdfff6c6ec8ad126
#
_entry.id   0e3e0166b39c458bfdfff6c6ec8ad126
#
_cell.length_a   1.000
_cell.length_b   1.000
_cell.length_c   1.000
_cell.angle_alpha   90.00
_cell.angle_beta   90.00
_cell.angle_gamma   90.00
#
_symmetry.space_group_name_H-M   'P 1'
#
loop_
_entity.id
_entity.type
_entity.pdbx_description
1 polymer ?
#
loop_
_entity_poly.entity_id
_entity_poly.type
_entity_poly.pdbx_seq_one_letter_code
_entity_poly.pdbx_strand_id
1 'polypeptide(L)'
;MWAPVGERPVALGHHRYEWLHVTAFVQPASGEAVGFLSTGLSKPFFAALLAAFARQTGAGRGRHIVLVLDNAGWHGPEGLAVPDGITLVFLPPYSPELQPAERLWPLVDEPVANKHFAALDDLNTAIAERCRRLDADTVRPHTGFHWWPKPVQPS
;
A
#
# COMPACT_ATOMS: atom_id res chain seq x y z
N MET A 1 26.24 3.83 8.10
CA MET A 1 27.27 3.05 8.79
C MET A 1 28.48 3.96 9.00
N TRP A 2 28.97 4.05 10.22
CA TRP A 2 30.15 4.87 10.56
C TRP A 2 31.38 3.97 10.54
N ALA A 3 32.43 4.42 9.88
CA ALA A 3 33.74 3.79 9.90
C ALA A 3 34.79 4.84 10.30
N PRO A 4 35.93 4.44 10.91
CA PRO A 4 37.02 5.34 11.17
C PRO A 4 37.54 6.03 9.90
N VAL A 5 38.03 7.26 10.04
CA VAL A 5 38.56 8.01 8.90
C VAL A 5 39.73 7.24 8.27
N GLY A 6 39.59 6.95 6.97
CA GLY A 6 40.59 6.19 6.19
C GLY A 6 40.25 4.71 5.99
N GLU A 7 39.22 4.17 6.62
CA GLU A 7 38.74 2.82 6.36
C GLU A 7 37.44 2.86 5.52
N ARG A 8 37.38 2.01 4.48
CA ARG A 8 36.13 1.82 3.74
C ARG A 8 35.21 0.96 4.60
N PRO A 9 33.99 1.41 4.89
CA PRO A 9 33.01 0.57 5.58
C PRO A 9 32.74 -0.68 4.74
N VAL A 10 32.98 -1.86 5.31
CA VAL A 10 32.62 -3.12 4.70
C VAL A 10 31.15 -3.35 5.01
N ALA A 11 30.26 -3.04 4.05
CA ALA A 11 28.88 -3.48 4.12
C ALA A 11 28.87 -4.97 3.72
N LEU A 12 28.29 -5.83 4.55
CA LEU A 12 27.91 -7.18 4.16
C LEU A 12 26.82 -7.05 3.12
N GLY A 13 27.20 -6.94 1.86
CA GLY A 13 26.27 -6.85 0.74
C GLY A 13 25.78 -8.24 0.39
N HIS A 14 24.51 -8.53 0.57
CA HIS A 14 23.87 -9.61 -0.16
C HIS A 14 23.82 -9.21 -1.64
N HIS A 15 24.45 -10.00 -2.50
CA HIS A 15 24.49 -9.76 -3.95
C HIS A 15 23.13 -10.07 -4.66
N ARG A 16 22.08 -10.39 -3.95
CA ARG A 16 20.71 -10.54 -4.48
C ARG A 16 19.87 -9.36 -3.96
N TYR A 17 19.56 -8.44 -4.86
CA TYR A 17 18.53 -7.43 -4.62
C TYR A 17 17.17 -8.05 -4.89
N GLU A 18 16.52 -8.49 -3.83
CA GLU A 18 15.13 -8.95 -3.88
C GLU A 18 14.25 -7.82 -3.33
N TRP A 19 13.15 -7.55 -4.02
CA TRP A 19 12.24 -6.47 -3.65
C TRP A 19 10.93 -7.06 -3.13
N LEU A 20 10.45 -6.54 -2.02
CA LEU A 20 9.11 -6.77 -1.52
C LEU A 20 8.30 -5.50 -1.72
N HIS A 21 7.22 -5.60 -2.47
CA HIS A 21 6.28 -4.51 -2.70
C HIS A 21 5.08 -4.68 -1.78
N VAL A 22 4.70 -3.59 -1.13
CA VAL A 22 3.48 -3.50 -0.33
C VAL A 22 2.49 -2.62 -1.09
N THR A 23 1.34 -3.17 -1.44
CA THR A 23 0.22 -2.41 -2.00
C THR A 23 -0.88 -2.34 -0.96
N ALA A 24 -1.33 -1.15 -0.60
CA ALA A 24 -2.37 -0.96 0.40
C ALA A 24 -3.50 -0.10 -0.15
N PHE A 25 -4.73 -0.53 0.14
CA PHE A 25 -5.95 0.24 -0.07
C PHE A 25 -6.48 0.67 1.29
N VAL A 26 -6.78 1.93 1.46
CA VAL A 26 -7.28 2.48 2.71
C VAL A 26 -8.57 3.26 2.50
N GLN A 27 -9.51 3.09 3.40
CA GLN A 27 -10.69 3.94 3.51
C GLN A 27 -10.45 4.97 4.62
N PRO A 28 -10.14 6.23 4.29
CA PRO A 28 -9.69 7.21 5.29
C PRO A 28 -10.70 7.51 6.38
N ALA A 29 -11.99 7.45 6.05
CA ALA A 29 -13.07 7.75 6.99
C ALA A 29 -13.23 6.70 8.10
N SER A 30 -13.05 5.42 7.79
CA SER A 30 -13.18 4.31 8.74
C SER A 30 -11.84 3.85 9.31
N GLY A 31 -10.76 4.01 8.55
CA GLY A 31 -9.45 3.44 8.85
C GLY A 31 -9.31 1.98 8.39
N GLU A 32 -10.32 1.43 7.71
CA GLU A 32 -10.19 0.10 7.11
C GLU A 32 -9.09 0.10 6.05
N ALA A 33 -8.23 -0.90 6.11
CA ALA A 33 -7.13 -1.07 5.17
C ALA A 33 -7.05 -2.53 4.71
N VAL A 34 -6.73 -2.70 3.41
CA VAL A 34 -6.47 -4.01 2.79
C VAL A 34 -5.09 -3.95 2.16
N GLY A 35 -4.20 -4.85 2.55
CA GLY A 35 -2.82 -4.89 2.06
C GLY A 35 -2.51 -6.17 1.29
N PHE A 36 -1.63 -6.03 0.31
CA PHE A 36 -1.09 -7.14 -0.49
C PHE A 36 0.42 -7.03 -0.55
N LEU A 37 1.09 -8.17 -0.44
CA LEU A 37 2.54 -8.29 -0.58
C LEU A 37 2.87 -9.00 -1.89
N SER A 38 3.89 -8.51 -2.60
CA SER A 38 4.33 -9.11 -3.85
C SER A 38 5.82 -8.90 -4.09
N THR A 39 6.42 -9.73 -4.92
CA THR A 39 7.81 -9.62 -5.34
C THR A 39 7.98 -8.85 -6.66
N GLY A 40 6.89 -8.37 -7.23
CA GLY A 40 6.90 -7.56 -8.45
C GLY A 40 5.60 -6.82 -8.67
N LEU A 41 5.65 -5.80 -9.51
CA LEU A 41 4.51 -4.99 -9.92
C LEU A 41 4.42 -4.97 -11.45
N SER A 42 3.22 -5.22 -11.95
CA SER A 42 2.90 -5.13 -13.38
C SER A 42 1.42 -4.81 -13.54
N LYS A 43 1.03 -4.35 -14.72
CA LYS A 43 -0.38 -4.07 -15.00
C LYS A 43 -1.30 -5.30 -14.87
N PRO A 44 -0.95 -6.49 -15.40
CA PRO A 44 -1.75 -7.71 -15.17
C PRO A 44 -1.84 -8.08 -13.68
N PHE A 45 -0.74 -7.91 -12.94
CA PHE A 45 -0.73 -8.16 -11.51
C PHE A 45 -1.64 -7.18 -10.76
N PHE A 46 -1.59 -5.89 -11.11
CA PHE A 46 -2.46 -4.88 -10.53
C PHE A 46 -3.94 -5.15 -10.83
N ALA A 47 -4.27 -5.61 -12.04
CA ALA A 47 -5.63 -6.05 -12.36
C ALA A 47 -6.09 -7.23 -11.47
N ALA A 48 -5.19 -8.19 -11.18
CA ALA A 48 -5.47 -9.28 -10.24
C ALA A 48 -5.67 -8.78 -8.80
N LEU A 49 -4.89 -7.78 -8.37
CA LEU A 49 -5.08 -7.14 -7.07
C LEU A 49 -6.44 -6.44 -6.97
N LEU A 50 -6.84 -5.71 -8.00
CA LEU A 50 -8.17 -5.06 -8.05
C LEU A 50 -9.30 -6.09 -7.96
N ALA A 51 -9.17 -7.23 -8.65
CA ALA A 51 -10.13 -8.30 -8.57
C ALA A 51 -10.20 -8.92 -7.17
N ALA A 52 -9.06 -9.13 -6.51
CA ALA A 52 -9.00 -9.61 -5.13
C ALA A 52 -9.60 -8.60 -4.15
N PHE A 53 -9.28 -7.33 -4.30
CA PHE A 53 -9.83 -6.24 -3.52
C PHE A 53 -11.34 -6.14 -3.67
N ALA A 54 -11.86 -6.22 -4.90
CA ALA A 54 -13.30 -6.21 -5.16
C ALA A 54 -14.02 -7.36 -4.44
N ARG A 55 -13.47 -8.58 -4.50
CA ARG A 55 -14.04 -9.74 -3.79
C ARG A 55 -14.02 -9.55 -2.29
N GLN A 56 -12.92 -9.06 -1.74
CA GLN A 56 -12.74 -8.90 -0.30
C GLN A 56 -13.65 -7.80 0.27
N THR A 57 -13.88 -6.75 -0.49
CA THR A 57 -14.70 -5.60 -0.07
C THR A 57 -16.17 -5.72 -0.49
N GLY A 58 -16.53 -6.70 -1.31
CA GLY A 58 -17.88 -6.88 -1.83
C GLY A 58 -18.27 -5.82 -2.87
N ALA A 59 -17.30 -5.24 -3.59
CA ALA A 59 -17.59 -4.32 -4.69
C ALA A 59 -18.39 -5.02 -5.79
N GLY A 60 -19.40 -4.35 -6.33
CA GLY A 60 -20.31 -4.88 -7.34
C GLY A 60 -21.59 -4.08 -7.43
N ARG A 61 -22.72 -4.74 -7.79
CA ARG A 61 -24.00 -4.08 -7.98
C ARG A 61 -24.56 -3.40 -6.72
N GLY A 62 -24.29 -3.96 -5.53
CA GLY A 62 -24.77 -3.43 -4.26
C GLY A 62 -23.80 -2.51 -3.52
N ARG A 63 -22.55 -2.45 -3.97
CA ARG A 63 -21.51 -1.63 -3.35
C ARG A 63 -20.58 -1.06 -4.40
N HIS A 64 -20.59 0.25 -4.54
CA HIS A 64 -19.71 0.97 -5.46
C HIS A 64 -18.57 1.62 -4.70
N ILE A 65 -17.34 1.40 -5.17
CA ILE A 65 -16.10 1.93 -4.58
C ILE A 65 -15.44 2.88 -5.57
N VAL A 66 -15.17 4.09 -5.13
CA VAL A 66 -14.32 5.04 -5.84
C VAL A 66 -12.91 4.87 -5.29
N LEU A 67 -12.00 4.40 -6.14
CA LEU A 67 -10.61 4.15 -5.79
C LEU A 67 -9.73 5.26 -6.36
N VAL A 68 -9.07 6.00 -5.46
CA VAL A 68 -8.17 7.08 -5.82
C VAL A 68 -6.75 6.53 -5.92
N LEU A 69 -6.09 6.77 -7.05
CA LEU A 69 -4.76 6.25 -7.36
C LEU A 69 -3.81 7.39 -7.78
N ASP A 70 -2.52 7.16 -7.61
CA ASP A 70 -1.50 7.95 -8.27
C ASP A 70 -1.37 7.57 -9.76
N ASN A 71 -0.55 8.29 -10.50
CA ASN A 71 -0.30 8.05 -11.92
C ASN A 71 0.90 7.11 -12.16
N ALA A 72 1.14 6.13 -11.30
CA ALA A 72 2.17 5.13 -11.57
C ALA A 72 1.88 4.38 -12.89
N GLY A 73 2.91 4.03 -13.62
CA GLY A 73 2.76 3.48 -14.99
C GLY A 73 1.91 2.21 -15.08
N TRP A 74 1.89 1.39 -14.01
CA TRP A 74 1.06 0.19 -13.93
C TRP A 74 -0.40 0.47 -13.52
N HIS A 75 -0.70 1.66 -13.03
CA HIS A 75 -2.08 2.10 -12.71
C HIS A 75 -2.82 2.66 -13.92
N GLY A 76 -2.12 3.03 -14.99
CA GLY A 76 -2.72 3.68 -16.16
C GLY A 76 -3.94 2.93 -16.70
N PRO A 77 -5.01 3.65 -17.13
CA PRO A 77 -6.30 3.06 -17.48
C PRO A 77 -6.25 2.18 -18.74
N GLU A 78 -5.30 2.44 -19.65
CA GLU A 78 -5.19 1.70 -20.89
C GLU A 78 -4.85 0.23 -20.65
N GLY A 79 -5.75 -0.67 -21.08
CA GLY A 79 -5.57 -2.12 -20.98
C GLY A 79 -5.64 -2.67 -19.53
N LEU A 80 -6.10 -1.86 -18.57
CA LEU A 80 -6.33 -2.31 -17.21
C LEU A 80 -7.75 -2.84 -17.06
N ALA A 81 -7.88 -4.13 -16.67
CA ALA A 81 -9.18 -4.71 -16.34
C ALA A 81 -9.62 -4.21 -14.95
N VAL A 82 -10.68 -3.42 -14.91
CA VAL A 82 -11.29 -2.89 -13.67
C VAL A 82 -12.54 -3.70 -13.35
N PRO A 83 -12.65 -4.29 -12.14
CA PRO A 83 -13.84 -5.03 -11.75
C PRO A 83 -15.09 -4.16 -11.69
N ASP A 84 -16.27 -4.79 -11.89
CA ASP A 84 -17.56 -4.14 -11.67
C ASP A 84 -17.67 -3.60 -10.24
N GLY A 85 -18.25 -2.42 -10.09
CA GLY A 85 -18.39 -1.74 -8.81
C GLY A 85 -17.16 -0.97 -8.34
N ILE A 86 -16.12 -0.88 -9.16
CA ILE A 86 -14.95 -0.02 -8.90
C ILE A 86 -14.84 1.06 -9.97
N THR A 87 -14.68 2.31 -9.55
CA THR A 87 -14.31 3.43 -10.43
C THR A 87 -12.96 3.96 -10.01
N LEU A 88 -12.03 4.08 -10.97
CA LEU A 88 -10.70 4.64 -10.73
C LEU A 88 -10.72 6.16 -10.92
N VAL A 89 -10.11 6.88 -10.00
CA VAL A 89 -9.86 8.33 -10.08
C VAL A 89 -8.37 8.55 -9.87
N PHE A 90 -7.74 9.24 -10.81
CA PHE A 90 -6.31 9.49 -10.75
C PHE A 90 -6.01 10.85 -10.14
N LEU A 91 -5.08 10.88 -9.19
CA LEU A 91 -4.54 12.11 -8.63
C LEU A 91 -3.69 12.87 -9.65
N PRO A 92 -3.51 14.19 -9.49
CA PRO A 92 -2.53 14.93 -10.26
C PRO A 92 -1.14 14.31 -10.14
N PRO A 93 -0.29 14.42 -11.18
CA PRO A 93 1.09 13.97 -11.10
C PRO A 93 1.85 14.64 -9.93
N TYR A 94 2.76 13.89 -9.31
CA TYR A 94 3.62 14.39 -8.23
C TYR A 94 2.89 14.96 -7.00
N SER A 95 1.77 14.36 -6.62
CA SER A 95 0.96 14.79 -5.48
C SER A 95 0.76 13.68 -4.42
N PRO A 96 1.85 13.10 -3.87
CA PRO A 96 1.73 12.03 -2.87
C PRO A 96 1.04 12.51 -1.58
N GLU A 97 1.15 13.81 -1.26
CA GLU A 97 0.51 14.42 -0.10
C GLU A 97 -1.03 14.35 -0.14
N LEU A 98 -1.60 14.15 -1.32
CA LEU A 98 -3.05 13.98 -1.51
C LEU A 98 -3.51 12.53 -1.33
N GLN A 99 -2.58 11.59 -1.15
CA GLN A 99 -2.89 10.17 -1.05
C GLN A 99 -2.86 9.71 0.42
N PRO A 100 -4.00 9.42 1.04
CA PRO A 100 -4.06 8.96 2.43
C PRO A 100 -3.24 7.70 2.70
N ALA A 101 -3.12 6.79 1.73
CA ALA A 101 -2.34 5.56 1.84
C ALA A 101 -0.84 5.81 2.11
N GLU A 102 -0.29 6.94 1.68
CA GLU A 102 1.10 7.32 1.98
C GLU A 102 1.38 7.45 3.48
N ARG A 103 0.34 7.74 4.27
CA ARG A 103 0.44 7.82 5.73
C ARG A 103 0.47 6.47 6.43
N LEU A 104 0.26 5.37 5.70
CA LEU A 104 0.37 4.02 6.26
C LEU A 104 1.83 3.55 6.35
N TRP A 105 2.72 4.02 5.48
CA TRP A 105 4.06 3.48 5.37
C TRP A 105 4.85 3.55 6.67
N PRO A 106 4.85 4.65 7.45
CA PRO A 106 5.52 4.67 8.75
C PRO A 106 5.01 3.61 9.73
N LEU A 107 3.71 3.29 9.67
CA LEU A 107 3.11 2.26 10.53
C LEU A 107 3.51 0.85 10.09
N VAL A 108 3.61 0.63 8.78
CA VAL A 108 4.00 -0.66 8.19
C VAL A 108 5.48 -0.93 8.39
N ASP A 109 6.32 0.09 8.23
CA ASP A 109 7.78 -0.02 8.26
C ASP A 109 8.36 -0.08 9.67
N GLU A 110 7.63 0.39 10.68
CA GLU A 110 8.10 0.46 12.08
C GLU A 110 8.80 -0.83 12.57
N PRO A 111 8.23 -2.04 12.39
CA PRO A 111 8.85 -3.25 12.93
C PRO A 111 10.09 -3.71 12.18
N VAL A 112 10.31 -3.19 10.96
CA VAL A 112 11.42 -3.60 10.09
C VAL A 112 12.49 -2.52 9.94
N ALA A 113 12.21 -1.30 10.38
CA ALA A 113 13.13 -0.18 10.33
C ALA A 113 14.44 -0.52 11.06
N ASN A 114 15.57 -0.29 10.39
CA ASN A 114 16.92 -0.57 10.90
C ASN A 114 17.19 -2.05 11.26
N LYS A 115 16.40 -2.99 10.76
CA LYS A 115 16.63 -4.42 10.92
C LYS A 115 17.20 -5.02 9.65
N HIS A 116 18.02 -6.05 9.84
CA HIS A 116 18.53 -6.87 8.74
C HIS A 116 17.76 -8.19 8.73
N PHE A 117 17.33 -8.60 7.54
CA PHE A 117 16.64 -9.87 7.31
C PHE A 117 17.52 -10.75 6.44
N ALA A 118 17.72 -11.99 6.86
CA ALA A 118 18.57 -12.94 6.15
C ALA A 118 17.91 -13.43 4.83
N ALA A 119 16.58 -13.50 4.81
CA ALA A 119 15.80 -13.91 3.66
C ALA A 119 14.60 -12.97 3.42
N LEU A 120 14.14 -12.90 2.17
CA LEU A 120 12.95 -12.13 1.80
C LEU A 120 11.69 -12.66 2.50
N ASP A 121 11.61 -13.97 2.74
CA ASP A 121 10.50 -14.61 3.44
C ASP A 121 10.37 -14.14 4.90
N ASP A 122 11.49 -13.88 5.57
CA ASP A 122 11.49 -13.34 6.93
C ASP A 122 10.93 -11.91 6.95
N LEU A 123 11.34 -11.09 5.99
CA LEU A 123 10.81 -9.74 5.81
C LEU A 123 9.32 -9.79 5.47
N ASN A 124 8.92 -10.65 4.54
CA ASN A 124 7.52 -10.84 4.17
C ASN A 124 6.65 -11.22 5.38
N THR A 125 7.14 -12.16 6.20
CA THR A 125 6.45 -12.59 7.42
C THR A 125 6.29 -11.43 8.42
N ALA A 126 7.35 -10.65 8.66
CA ALA A 126 7.33 -9.53 9.58
C ALA A 126 6.34 -8.44 9.13
N ILE A 127 6.33 -8.07 7.84
CA ILE A 127 5.41 -7.09 7.28
C ILE A 127 3.98 -7.61 7.30
N ALA A 128 3.74 -8.87 6.89
CA ALA A 128 2.40 -9.47 6.90
C ALA A 128 1.82 -9.53 8.32
N GLU A 129 2.64 -9.85 9.32
CA GLU A 129 2.21 -9.86 10.71
C GLU A 129 1.88 -8.45 11.21
N ARG A 130 2.69 -7.44 10.84
CA ARG A 130 2.41 -6.04 11.16
C ARG A 130 1.10 -5.58 10.53
N CYS A 131 0.90 -5.82 9.24
CA CYS A 131 -0.33 -5.44 8.54
C CYS A 131 -1.58 -6.07 9.18
N ARG A 132 -1.51 -7.31 9.64
CA ARG A 132 -2.62 -7.97 10.36
C ARG A 132 -2.94 -7.34 11.72
N ARG A 133 -1.97 -6.68 12.36
CA ARG A 133 -2.13 -6.00 13.64
C ARG A 133 -2.59 -4.54 13.51
N LEU A 134 -2.55 -3.98 12.30
CA LEU A 134 -3.03 -2.63 12.04
C LEU A 134 -4.56 -2.66 11.95
N ASP A 135 -5.20 -2.28 13.03
CA ASP A 135 -6.66 -2.11 13.07
C ASP A 135 -7.11 -0.72 12.61
N ALA A 136 -8.41 -0.59 12.40
CA ALA A 136 -9.00 0.66 11.92
C ALA A 136 -8.79 1.84 12.89
N ASP A 137 -8.73 1.58 14.19
CA ASP A 137 -8.52 2.62 15.20
C ASP A 137 -7.09 3.15 15.18
N THR A 138 -6.13 2.31 14.83
CA THR A 138 -4.73 2.72 14.62
C THR A 138 -4.56 3.47 13.29
N VAL A 139 -5.20 3.02 12.22
CA VAL A 139 -5.03 3.57 10.86
C VAL A 139 -5.78 4.89 10.68
N ARG A 140 -7.01 5.00 11.18
CA ARG A 140 -7.89 6.16 10.98
C ARG A 140 -7.26 7.50 11.37
N PRO A 141 -6.58 7.67 12.52
CA PRO A 141 -5.97 8.96 12.89
C PRO A 141 -4.89 9.42 11.90
N HIS A 142 -4.21 8.50 11.24
CA HIS A 142 -3.14 8.80 10.30
C HIS A 142 -3.65 9.11 8.89
N THR A 143 -4.75 8.50 8.46
CA THR A 143 -5.28 8.57 7.09
C THR A 143 -6.51 9.46 6.95
N GLY A 144 -7.19 9.78 8.04
CA GLY A 144 -8.41 10.60 8.08
C GLY A 144 -8.11 12.08 7.91
N PHE A 145 -7.79 12.54 6.71
CA PHE A 145 -7.57 13.95 6.43
C PHE A 145 -8.84 14.76 6.60
N HIS A 146 -8.74 15.98 7.15
CA HIS A 146 -9.89 16.87 7.37
C HIS A 146 -10.60 17.30 6.09
N TRP A 147 -9.90 17.30 4.95
CA TRP A 147 -10.44 17.64 3.64
C TRP A 147 -11.00 16.43 2.88
N TRP A 148 -10.78 15.19 3.38
CA TRP A 148 -11.32 14.00 2.75
C TRP A 148 -12.84 13.93 2.93
N PRO A 149 -13.60 13.58 1.89
CA PRO A 149 -15.05 13.48 1.99
C PRO A 149 -15.47 12.51 3.10
N LYS A 150 -16.32 12.98 3.99
CA LYS A 150 -16.94 12.13 5.00
C LYS A 150 -18.03 11.28 4.35
N PRO A 151 -18.22 10.03 4.78
CA PRO A 151 -19.33 9.23 4.29
C PRO A 151 -20.64 9.98 4.56
N VAL A 152 -21.49 10.08 3.53
CA VAL A 152 -22.85 10.56 3.72
C VAL A 152 -23.57 9.47 4.51
N GLN A 153 -24.01 9.79 5.72
CA GLN A 153 -24.86 8.87 6.46
C GLN A 153 -26.20 8.78 5.72
N PRO A 154 -26.69 7.56 5.41
CA PRO A 154 -28.03 7.44 4.87
C PRO A 154 -29.02 7.95 5.92
N SER A 155 -29.85 8.88 5.49
CA SER A 155 -30.97 9.43 6.26
C SER A 155 -32.04 8.38 6.50
#